data_00919db9c68a93883a6f1631ff8ac4ed
#
_entry.id   00919db9c68a93883a6f1631ff8ac4ed
#
_cell.length_a   1.000
_cell.length_b   1.000
_cell.length_c   1.000
_cell.angle_alpha   90.00
_cell.angle_beta   90.00
_cell.angle_gamma   90.00
#
_symmetry.space_group_name_H-M   'P 1'
#
loop_
_entity.id
_entity.type
_entity.pdbx_description
1 polymer ?
#
loop_
_entity_poly.entity_id
_entity_poly.type
_entity_poly.pdbx_seq_one_letter_code
_entity_poly.pdbx_strand_id
1 'polypeptide(L)'
;MKYRINFNLFLFILLIGIIIFSLFYGAVRVPVSDVIKIILNKTGLFNYEISKQSYIPIVFFVRFPRIMVAVIVGGALALCGCTMQSLLKNPIVDSGIIGISSGASLGAVIAVSLGLTVTSIFIMPLFSGAFALIISAIIYKISTLRGRTDNLLLILSGIAISSFVGAITSVILTSLAETEMKEYIFWAMGSLNGRRWEHFFFGLIPVVILSPILFYYGKELNILLLGEEEAKSLGINIKKIRGKILIIIALLTAISVCISGNITFVGLIVPHILRKLIGSDNRKLLKSSFLAGACFLTFSDLLSRIVLAPKEISVGIITAFIGAPYFIYLIIKIRKEGKILWKIL
;
A
#
# COMPACT_ATOMS: atom_id res chain seq x y z
N MET A 1 4.72 38.55 -2.94
CA MET A 1 5.17 37.27 -3.57
C MET A 1 5.12 36.19 -2.53
N LYS A 2 4.00 35.37 -2.46
CA LYS A 2 3.92 34.22 -1.56
C LYS A 2 4.77 33.09 -2.16
N TYR A 3 5.85 32.70 -1.51
CA TYR A 3 6.60 31.50 -1.80
C TYR A 3 5.62 30.30 -1.68
N ARG A 4 5.05 29.86 -2.80
CA ARG A 4 4.35 28.59 -2.87
C ARG A 4 5.43 27.51 -2.84
N ILE A 5 5.81 27.05 -1.65
CA ILE A 5 6.58 25.82 -1.50
C ILE A 5 5.83 24.77 -2.31
N ASN A 6 6.51 24.16 -3.25
CA ASN A 6 5.91 23.07 -4.03
C ASN A 6 5.53 21.96 -3.04
N PHE A 7 4.23 21.69 -2.89
CA PHE A 7 3.73 20.74 -1.87
C PHE A 7 4.42 19.38 -1.95
N ASN A 8 4.77 18.93 -3.16
CA ASN A 8 5.55 17.71 -3.35
C ASN A 8 6.96 17.81 -2.80
N LEU A 9 7.60 18.99 -2.89
CA LEU A 9 8.91 19.22 -2.27
C LEU A 9 8.83 19.15 -0.74
N PHE A 10 7.77 19.73 -0.16
CA PHE A 10 7.51 19.59 1.28
C PHE A 10 7.35 18.12 1.69
N LEU A 11 6.53 17.34 0.98
CA LEU A 11 6.35 15.92 1.27
C LEU A 11 7.65 15.12 1.10
N PHE A 12 8.47 15.47 0.12
CA PHE A 12 9.77 14.82 -0.11
C PHE A 12 10.75 15.11 1.04
N ILE A 13 10.83 16.36 1.49
CA ILE A 13 11.66 16.72 2.66
C ILE A 13 11.17 16.02 3.92
N LEU A 14 9.85 15.99 4.12
CA LEU A 14 9.22 15.27 5.23
C LEU A 14 9.56 13.77 5.20
N LEU A 15 9.50 13.13 4.02
CA LEU A 15 9.86 11.72 3.85
C LEU A 15 11.32 11.47 4.24
N ILE A 16 12.24 12.32 3.77
CA ILE A 16 13.66 12.21 4.15
C ILE A 16 13.81 12.34 5.67
N GLY A 17 13.14 13.30 6.30
CA GLY A 17 13.15 13.47 7.75
C GLY A 17 12.64 12.21 8.49
N ILE A 18 11.54 11.62 8.03
CA ILE A 18 10.98 10.38 8.61
C ILE A 18 11.94 9.20 8.41
N ILE A 19 12.58 9.07 7.24
CA ILE A 19 13.58 8.02 6.96
C ILE A 19 14.76 8.14 7.92
N ILE A 20 15.32 9.33 8.07
CA ILE A 20 16.45 9.60 8.97
C ILE A 20 16.06 9.27 10.41
N PHE A 21 14.91 9.76 10.86
CA PHE A 21 14.42 9.49 12.21
C PHE A 21 14.18 7.99 12.43
N SER A 22 13.64 7.30 11.43
CA SER A 22 13.37 5.86 11.45
C SER A 22 14.65 5.00 11.46
N LEU A 23 15.78 5.52 10.96
CA LEU A 23 17.09 4.86 11.07
C LEU A 23 17.65 4.95 12.49
N PHE A 24 17.42 6.08 13.17
CA PHE A 24 17.93 6.30 14.52
C PHE A 24 17.14 5.50 15.57
N TYR A 25 15.82 5.40 15.43
CA TYR A 25 14.94 4.78 16.41
C TYR A 25 14.42 3.41 15.96
N GLY A 26 14.29 2.48 16.89
CA GLY A 26 13.76 1.12 16.67
C GLY A 26 13.78 0.30 17.95
N ALA A 27 13.34 -0.95 17.88
CA ALA A 27 13.24 -1.86 19.02
C ALA A 27 14.56 -2.04 19.79
N VAL A 28 15.70 -2.08 19.09
CA VAL A 28 17.04 -2.12 19.67
C VAL A 28 17.61 -0.72 19.70
N ARG A 29 18.12 -0.27 20.84
CA ARG A 29 18.78 1.04 20.96
C ARG A 29 20.16 1.00 20.34
N VAL A 30 20.40 1.79 19.32
CA VAL A 30 21.71 2.04 18.71
C VAL A 30 22.01 3.52 18.88
N PRO A 31 23.18 3.92 19.42
CA PRO A 31 23.55 5.32 19.55
C PRO A 31 23.52 6.03 18.20
N VAL A 32 22.97 7.25 18.18
CA VAL A 32 22.85 8.05 16.93
C VAL A 32 24.22 8.27 16.28
N SER A 33 25.26 8.49 17.09
CA SER A 33 26.63 8.61 16.60
C SER A 33 27.09 7.39 15.82
N ASP A 34 26.77 6.17 16.31
CA ASP A 34 27.16 4.94 15.64
C ASP A 34 26.36 4.72 14.34
N VAL A 35 25.07 5.08 14.32
CA VAL A 35 24.26 5.03 13.08
C VAL A 35 24.89 5.94 12.00
N ILE A 36 25.30 7.16 12.37
CA ILE A 36 25.95 8.10 11.44
C ILE A 36 27.28 7.52 10.95
N LYS A 37 28.12 7.01 11.87
CA LYS A 37 29.41 6.38 11.52
C LYS A 37 29.24 5.19 10.59
N ILE A 38 28.24 4.33 10.83
CA ILE A 38 27.94 3.17 9.97
C ILE A 38 27.58 3.62 8.56
N ILE A 39 26.73 4.66 8.43
CA ILE A 39 26.34 5.18 7.12
C ILE A 39 27.55 5.80 6.41
N LEU A 40 28.36 6.61 7.11
CA LEU A 40 29.54 7.26 6.53
C LEU A 40 30.62 6.23 6.14
N ASN A 41 30.88 5.23 6.97
CA ASN A 41 31.85 4.17 6.63
C ASN A 41 31.43 3.40 5.37
N LYS A 42 30.10 3.27 5.12
CA LYS A 42 29.61 2.57 3.94
C LYS A 42 29.83 3.33 2.63
N THR A 43 30.05 4.66 2.68
CA THR A 43 30.46 5.43 1.50
C THR A 43 31.88 5.12 1.01
N GLY A 44 32.67 4.43 1.83
CA GLY A 44 34.10 4.14 1.55
C GLY A 44 35.05 5.34 1.76
N LEU A 45 34.50 6.51 2.10
CA LEU A 45 35.30 7.73 2.29
C LEU A 45 35.81 7.91 3.73
N PHE A 46 35.19 7.22 4.68
CA PHE A 46 35.45 7.34 6.12
C PHE A 46 35.66 5.96 6.74
N ASN A 47 36.44 5.91 7.82
CA ASN A 47 36.69 4.67 8.58
C ASN A 47 36.62 4.99 10.10
N TYR A 48 35.42 5.30 10.58
CA TYR A 48 35.21 5.59 11.99
C TYR A 48 35.06 4.30 12.81
N GLU A 49 35.61 4.29 14.01
CA GLU A 49 35.37 3.19 14.97
C GLU A 49 33.93 3.21 15.44
N ILE A 50 33.29 2.04 15.40
CA ILE A 50 31.92 1.79 15.82
C ILE A 50 31.98 1.12 17.18
N SER A 51 31.20 1.61 18.16
CA SER A 51 31.21 1.13 19.54
C SER A 51 30.96 -0.38 19.66
N LYS A 52 30.08 -0.93 18.82
CA LYS A 52 29.81 -2.39 18.72
C LYS A 52 29.62 -2.81 17.27
N GLN A 53 30.38 -3.82 16.85
CA GLN A 53 30.27 -4.37 15.49
C GLN A 53 28.87 -4.94 15.18
N SER A 54 28.14 -5.41 16.20
CA SER A 54 26.76 -5.90 16.07
C SER A 54 25.74 -4.84 15.63
N TYR A 55 26.07 -3.55 15.69
CA TYR A 55 25.19 -2.48 15.22
C TYR A 55 25.12 -2.37 13.69
N ILE A 56 26.19 -2.77 12.99
CA ILE A 56 26.26 -2.73 11.53
C ILE A 56 25.12 -3.55 10.87
N PRO A 57 24.94 -4.86 11.19
CA PRO A 57 23.85 -5.63 10.62
C PRO A 57 22.47 -5.10 11.01
N ILE A 58 22.29 -4.56 12.22
CA ILE A 58 21.01 -3.99 12.66
C ILE A 58 20.62 -2.79 11.78
N VAL A 59 21.54 -1.88 11.52
CA VAL A 59 21.27 -0.68 10.74
C VAL A 59 21.11 -1.02 9.27
N PHE A 60 22.04 -1.77 8.69
CA PHE A 60 22.15 -1.93 7.24
C PHE A 60 21.32 -3.09 6.66
N PHE A 61 21.13 -4.19 7.41
CA PHE A 61 20.40 -5.36 6.92
C PHE A 61 19.02 -5.52 7.54
N VAL A 62 18.71 -4.81 8.66
CA VAL A 62 17.38 -4.88 9.26
C VAL A 62 16.62 -3.56 9.06
N ARG A 63 17.17 -2.42 9.53
CA ARG A 63 16.42 -1.15 9.50
C ARG A 63 16.30 -0.57 8.11
N PHE A 64 17.42 -0.44 7.38
CA PHE A 64 17.45 0.26 6.10
C PHE A 64 16.54 -0.40 5.05
N PRO A 65 16.63 -1.72 4.77
CA PRO A 65 15.75 -2.34 3.79
C PRO A 65 14.28 -2.30 4.21
N ARG A 66 13.97 -2.45 5.49
CA ARG A 66 12.61 -2.34 6.03
C ARG A 66 12.00 -0.96 5.77
N ILE A 67 12.76 0.12 6.01
CA ILE A 67 12.33 1.50 5.73
C ILE A 67 12.11 1.69 4.23
N MET A 68 13.00 1.20 3.39
CA MET A 68 12.86 1.31 1.93
C MET A 68 11.63 0.55 1.42
N VAL A 69 11.35 -0.63 1.98
CA VAL A 69 10.11 -1.37 1.70
C VAL A 69 8.87 -0.57 2.14
N ALA A 70 8.90 0.07 3.32
CA ALA A 70 7.81 0.94 3.77
C ALA A 70 7.53 2.08 2.78
N VAL A 71 8.58 2.70 2.25
CA VAL A 71 8.48 3.80 1.28
C VAL A 71 7.78 3.34 0.01
N ILE A 72 8.24 2.25 -0.61
CA ILE A 72 7.68 1.78 -1.89
C ILE A 72 6.27 1.23 -1.74
N VAL A 73 6.00 0.46 -0.68
CA VAL A 73 4.67 -0.11 -0.40
C VAL A 73 3.67 0.99 -0.07
N GLY A 74 4.02 1.91 0.84
CA GLY A 74 3.15 3.01 1.22
C GLY A 74 2.81 3.92 0.04
N GLY A 75 3.81 4.25 -0.77
CA GLY A 75 3.61 5.03 -1.99
C GLY A 75 2.71 4.32 -3.00
N ALA A 76 2.96 3.04 -3.28
CA ALA A 76 2.18 2.25 -4.22
C ALA A 76 0.72 2.10 -3.77
N LEU A 77 0.47 1.74 -2.51
CA LEU A 77 -0.88 1.58 -1.97
C LEU A 77 -1.68 2.88 -2.02
N ALA A 78 -1.08 4.02 -1.61
CA ALA A 78 -1.75 5.31 -1.68
C ALA A 78 -2.02 5.78 -3.11
N LEU A 79 -1.09 5.53 -4.04
CA LEU A 79 -1.27 5.80 -5.46
C LEU A 79 -2.41 4.96 -6.05
N CYS A 80 -2.43 3.65 -5.78
CA CYS A 80 -3.48 2.74 -6.23
C CYS A 80 -4.85 3.14 -5.69
N GLY A 81 -4.93 3.46 -4.39
CA GLY A 81 -6.17 3.94 -3.77
C GLY A 81 -6.65 5.25 -4.39
N CYS A 82 -5.77 6.24 -4.58
CA CYS A 82 -6.09 7.50 -5.24
C CYS A 82 -6.65 7.29 -6.65
N THR A 83 -5.99 6.44 -7.42
CA THR A 83 -6.38 6.12 -8.79
C THR A 83 -7.73 5.41 -8.83
N MET A 84 -7.96 4.43 -7.93
CA MET A 84 -9.21 3.69 -7.83
C MET A 84 -10.38 4.61 -7.44
N GLN A 85 -10.19 5.49 -6.46
CA GLN A 85 -11.18 6.47 -6.04
C GLN A 85 -11.58 7.41 -7.18
N SER A 86 -10.62 7.84 -7.99
CA SER A 86 -10.89 8.71 -9.15
C SER A 86 -11.58 7.93 -10.28
N LEU A 87 -11.16 6.70 -10.54
CA LEU A 87 -11.72 5.84 -11.58
C LEU A 87 -13.18 5.47 -11.31
N LEU A 88 -13.50 5.14 -10.04
CA LEU A 88 -14.85 4.75 -9.63
C LEU A 88 -15.70 5.93 -9.16
N LYS A 89 -15.15 7.15 -9.16
CA LYS A 89 -15.82 8.37 -8.65
C LYS A 89 -16.36 8.18 -7.23
N ASN A 90 -15.61 7.48 -6.38
CA ASN A 90 -16.02 7.14 -5.03
C ASN A 90 -14.84 7.28 -4.05
N PRO A 91 -14.88 8.25 -3.12
CA PRO A 91 -13.77 8.55 -2.22
C PRO A 91 -13.52 7.50 -1.13
N ILE A 92 -14.44 6.57 -0.94
CA ILE A 92 -14.36 5.53 0.11
C ILE A 92 -13.90 4.18 -0.44
N VAL A 93 -13.54 4.10 -1.71
CA VAL A 93 -13.02 2.89 -2.33
C VAL A 93 -11.52 2.77 -2.09
N ASP A 94 -11.08 1.56 -1.78
CA ASP A 94 -9.67 1.19 -1.74
C ASP A 94 -9.33 0.20 -2.87
N SER A 95 -8.04 0.05 -3.18
CA SER A 95 -7.56 -0.89 -4.20
C SER A 95 -7.87 -2.36 -3.87
N GLY A 96 -8.09 -2.69 -2.59
CA GLY A 96 -8.48 -4.02 -2.14
C GLY A 96 -9.86 -4.49 -2.61
N ILE A 97 -10.76 -3.56 -3.00
CA ILE A 97 -12.15 -3.89 -3.36
C ILE A 97 -12.26 -4.82 -4.57
N ILE A 98 -11.25 -4.87 -5.44
CA ILE A 98 -11.17 -5.80 -6.56
C ILE A 98 -10.65 -7.19 -6.15
N GLY A 99 -10.77 -7.56 -4.87
CA GLY A 99 -10.48 -8.89 -4.36
C GLY A 99 -9.00 -9.22 -4.18
N ILE A 100 -8.11 -8.23 -4.30
CA ILE A 100 -6.67 -8.46 -4.18
C ILE A 100 -6.32 -8.99 -2.78
N SER A 101 -6.85 -8.36 -1.73
CA SER A 101 -6.56 -8.78 -0.34
C SER A 101 -7.10 -10.18 -0.03
N SER A 102 -8.30 -10.51 -0.47
CA SER A 102 -8.88 -11.84 -0.25
C SER A 102 -8.16 -12.92 -1.04
N GLY A 103 -7.80 -12.64 -2.31
CA GLY A 103 -6.98 -13.53 -3.12
C GLY A 103 -5.60 -13.75 -2.52
N ALA A 104 -4.94 -12.69 -2.07
CA ALA A 104 -3.64 -12.79 -1.41
C ALA A 104 -3.71 -13.63 -0.13
N SER A 105 -4.77 -13.47 0.67
CA SER A 105 -5.00 -14.27 1.87
C SER A 105 -5.19 -15.75 1.55
N LEU A 106 -5.94 -16.06 0.50
CA LEU A 106 -6.11 -17.44 0.04
C LEU A 106 -4.78 -18.04 -0.43
N GLY A 107 -4.01 -17.31 -1.23
CA GLY A 107 -2.68 -17.76 -1.68
C GLY A 107 -1.72 -17.99 -0.52
N ALA A 108 -1.70 -17.10 0.46
CA ALA A 108 -0.87 -17.22 1.65
C ALA A 108 -1.24 -18.45 2.48
N VAL A 109 -2.53 -18.69 2.76
CA VAL A 109 -2.96 -19.85 3.54
C VAL A 109 -2.68 -21.16 2.82
N ILE A 110 -2.83 -21.21 1.48
CA ILE A 110 -2.46 -22.38 0.68
C ILE A 110 -0.95 -22.66 0.77
N ALA A 111 -0.10 -21.63 0.66
CA ALA A 111 1.35 -21.80 0.76
C ALA A 111 1.74 -22.36 2.14
N VAL A 112 1.10 -21.89 3.21
CA VAL A 112 1.31 -22.37 4.58
C VAL A 112 0.81 -23.81 4.74
N SER A 113 -0.41 -24.12 4.31
CA SER A 113 -1.03 -25.45 4.46
C SER A 113 -0.29 -26.55 3.70
N LEU A 114 0.43 -26.22 2.64
CA LEU A 114 1.28 -27.13 1.89
C LEU A 114 2.70 -27.25 2.45
N GLY A 115 3.02 -26.53 3.55
CA GLY A 115 4.36 -26.51 4.16
C GLY A 115 5.45 -25.89 3.26
N LEU A 116 5.05 -25.19 2.18
CA LEU A 116 5.98 -24.68 1.19
C LEU A 116 6.79 -23.48 1.68
N THR A 117 6.30 -22.76 2.70
CA THR A 117 6.93 -21.56 3.26
C THR A 117 8.33 -21.83 3.86
N VAL A 118 8.58 -23.07 4.28
CA VAL A 118 9.88 -23.51 4.83
C VAL A 118 10.97 -23.54 3.76
N THR A 119 10.63 -23.75 2.49
CA THR A 119 11.61 -23.95 1.41
C THR A 119 12.20 -22.63 0.89
N SER A 120 11.42 -21.54 0.89
CA SER A 120 11.90 -20.22 0.45
C SER A 120 11.04 -19.08 0.98
N ILE A 121 11.68 -17.97 1.34
CA ILE A 121 11.03 -16.73 1.79
C ILE A 121 10.15 -16.08 0.72
N PHE A 122 10.29 -16.47 -0.54
CA PHE A 122 9.53 -15.94 -1.67
C PHE A 122 8.26 -16.72 -1.98
N ILE A 123 8.07 -17.92 -1.45
CA ILE A 123 6.93 -18.77 -1.80
C ILE A 123 5.62 -18.13 -1.33
N MET A 124 5.52 -17.73 -0.09
CA MET A 124 4.32 -17.08 0.43
C MET A 124 3.98 -15.78 -0.33
N PRO A 125 4.95 -14.85 -0.58
CA PRO A 125 4.76 -13.74 -1.51
C PRO A 125 4.26 -14.14 -2.89
N LEU A 126 4.85 -15.13 -3.53
CA LEU A 126 4.48 -15.55 -4.89
C LEU A 126 3.06 -16.12 -4.94
N PHE A 127 2.70 -17.01 -4.00
CA PHE A 127 1.36 -17.56 -3.92
C PHE A 127 0.32 -16.48 -3.65
N SER A 128 0.57 -15.60 -2.66
CA SER A 128 -0.35 -14.51 -2.36
C SER A 128 -0.52 -13.56 -3.56
N GLY A 129 0.55 -13.25 -4.29
CA GLY A 129 0.47 -12.43 -5.49
C GLY A 129 -0.25 -13.09 -6.65
N ALA A 130 0.03 -14.36 -6.92
CA ALA A 130 -0.64 -15.11 -7.98
C ALA A 130 -2.15 -15.20 -7.74
N PHE A 131 -2.56 -15.58 -6.53
CA PHE A 131 -3.98 -15.67 -6.17
C PHE A 131 -4.66 -14.30 -6.12
N ALA A 132 -3.97 -13.25 -5.66
CA ALA A 132 -4.47 -11.88 -5.74
C ALA A 132 -4.81 -11.47 -7.18
N LEU A 133 -3.93 -11.76 -8.14
CA LEU A 133 -4.16 -11.47 -9.55
C LEU A 133 -5.25 -12.35 -10.16
N ILE A 134 -5.31 -13.64 -9.82
CA ILE A 134 -6.36 -14.55 -10.30
C ILE A 134 -7.74 -14.06 -9.83
N ILE A 135 -7.91 -13.79 -8.54
CA ILE A 135 -9.19 -13.33 -7.98
C ILE A 135 -9.58 -11.96 -8.57
N SER A 136 -8.62 -11.04 -8.69
CA SER A 136 -8.86 -9.74 -9.33
C SER A 136 -9.28 -9.88 -10.79
N ALA A 137 -8.66 -10.79 -11.54
CA ALA A 137 -9.03 -11.07 -12.93
C ALA A 137 -10.44 -11.66 -13.06
N ILE A 138 -10.84 -12.55 -12.13
CA ILE A 138 -12.20 -13.11 -12.08
C ILE A 138 -13.22 -11.99 -11.84
N ILE A 139 -12.98 -11.14 -10.82
CA ILE A 139 -13.87 -10.00 -10.49
C ILE A 139 -13.98 -9.05 -11.69
N TYR A 140 -12.85 -8.70 -12.31
CA TYR A 140 -12.84 -7.85 -13.50
C TYR A 140 -13.63 -8.46 -14.66
N LYS A 141 -13.50 -9.76 -14.90
CA LYS A 141 -14.24 -10.46 -15.97
C LYS A 141 -15.75 -10.46 -15.71
N ILE A 142 -16.18 -10.72 -14.48
CA ILE A 142 -17.61 -10.73 -14.11
C ILE A 142 -18.20 -9.32 -14.19
N SER A 143 -17.46 -8.29 -13.76
CA SER A 143 -17.93 -6.90 -13.78
C SER A 143 -17.90 -6.25 -15.18
N THR A 144 -17.34 -6.95 -16.19
CA THR A 144 -17.18 -6.43 -17.53
C THR A 144 -18.12 -7.13 -18.52
N LEU A 145 -19.23 -6.49 -18.86
CA LEU A 145 -20.22 -6.96 -19.84
C LEU A 145 -20.02 -6.24 -21.16
N ARG A 146 -19.92 -7.00 -22.28
CA ARG A 146 -19.73 -6.46 -23.63
C ARG A 146 -18.60 -5.43 -23.72
N GLY A 147 -17.58 -5.60 -22.87
CA GLY A 147 -16.41 -4.74 -22.80
C GLY A 147 -16.61 -3.39 -22.12
N ARG A 148 -17.69 -3.19 -21.39
CA ARG A 148 -17.89 -2.06 -20.47
C ARG A 148 -17.82 -2.60 -19.04
N THR A 149 -16.93 -2.05 -18.24
CA THR A 149 -16.85 -2.37 -16.81
C THR A 149 -17.85 -1.47 -16.07
N ASP A 150 -18.81 -2.08 -15.42
CA ASP A 150 -19.77 -1.38 -14.57
C ASP A 150 -19.20 -1.22 -13.16
N ASN A 151 -19.25 0.00 -12.61
CA ASN A 151 -18.70 0.30 -11.29
C ASN A 151 -19.45 -0.42 -10.17
N LEU A 152 -20.79 -0.52 -10.27
CA LEU A 152 -21.61 -1.19 -9.27
C LEU A 152 -21.35 -2.70 -9.29
N LEU A 153 -21.31 -3.30 -10.48
CA LEU A 153 -20.99 -4.73 -10.63
C LEU A 153 -19.57 -5.03 -10.15
N LEU A 154 -18.61 -4.11 -10.35
CA LEU A 154 -17.24 -4.29 -9.85
C LEU A 154 -17.22 -4.36 -8.32
N ILE A 155 -17.94 -3.46 -7.65
CA ILE A 155 -18.02 -3.42 -6.18
C ILE A 155 -18.78 -4.67 -5.66
N LEU A 156 -19.94 -4.99 -6.21
CA LEU A 156 -20.76 -6.12 -5.77
C LEU A 156 -20.07 -7.46 -5.99
N SER A 157 -19.48 -7.67 -7.17
CA SER A 157 -18.71 -8.89 -7.45
C SER A 157 -17.46 -8.97 -6.58
N GLY A 158 -16.81 -7.84 -6.30
CA GLY A 158 -15.71 -7.76 -5.36
C GLY A 158 -16.10 -8.24 -3.96
N ILE A 159 -17.22 -7.75 -3.42
CA ILE A 159 -17.73 -8.16 -2.11
C ILE A 159 -18.11 -9.65 -2.12
N ALA A 160 -18.89 -10.11 -3.09
CA ALA A 160 -19.37 -11.48 -3.14
C ALA A 160 -18.22 -12.50 -3.26
N ILE A 161 -17.28 -12.27 -4.19
CA ILE A 161 -16.14 -13.15 -4.39
C ILE A 161 -15.18 -13.11 -3.20
N SER A 162 -14.93 -11.91 -2.62
CA SER A 162 -14.10 -11.80 -1.43
C SER A 162 -14.68 -12.57 -0.24
N SER A 163 -16.00 -12.52 -0.06
CA SER A 163 -16.68 -13.31 0.99
C SER A 163 -16.56 -14.82 0.75
N PHE A 164 -16.75 -15.26 -0.50
CA PHE A 164 -16.59 -16.66 -0.86
C PHE A 164 -15.16 -17.18 -0.67
N VAL A 165 -14.17 -16.40 -1.14
CA VAL A 165 -12.74 -16.70 -0.96
C VAL A 165 -12.37 -16.67 0.53
N GLY A 166 -12.95 -15.75 1.31
CA GLY A 166 -12.79 -15.71 2.77
C GLY A 166 -13.31 -16.97 3.45
N ALA A 167 -14.46 -17.51 3.00
CA ALA A 167 -14.98 -18.77 3.52
C ALA A 167 -14.04 -19.94 3.22
N ILE A 168 -13.51 -20.05 1.99
CA ILE A 168 -12.52 -21.06 1.63
C ILE A 168 -11.28 -20.94 2.52
N THR A 169 -10.77 -19.72 2.68
CA THR A 169 -9.60 -19.43 3.54
C THR A 169 -9.88 -19.91 4.97
N SER A 170 -11.07 -19.64 5.51
CA SER A 170 -11.45 -20.07 6.86
C SER A 170 -11.51 -21.60 7.00
N VAL A 171 -12.02 -22.30 5.99
CA VAL A 171 -12.03 -23.79 5.99
C VAL A 171 -10.60 -24.33 6.03
N ILE A 172 -9.68 -23.80 5.24
CA ILE A 172 -8.28 -24.23 5.26
C ILE A 172 -7.66 -23.94 6.63
N LEU A 173 -7.91 -22.76 7.23
CA LEU A 173 -7.39 -22.38 8.54
C LEU A 173 -7.82 -23.36 9.66
N THR A 174 -9.01 -23.94 9.59
CA THR A 174 -9.47 -24.92 10.60
C THR A 174 -8.69 -26.22 10.56
N SER A 175 -8.00 -26.54 9.48
CA SER A 175 -7.20 -27.75 9.31
C SER A 175 -5.70 -27.55 9.59
N LEU A 176 -5.26 -26.32 9.85
CA LEU A 176 -3.85 -26.01 10.09
C LEU A 176 -3.41 -26.38 11.52
N ALA A 177 -2.13 -26.73 11.66
CA ALA A 177 -1.48 -26.79 12.97
C ALA A 177 -1.38 -25.39 13.60
N GLU A 178 -1.25 -25.32 14.92
CA GLU A 178 -1.19 -24.05 15.65
C GLU A 178 -0.04 -23.12 15.18
N THR A 179 1.10 -23.70 14.86
CA THR A 179 2.28 -22.97 14.34
C THR A 179 2.02 -22.36 12.98
N GLU A 180 1.40 -23.10 12.08
CA GLU A 180 1.02 -22.66 10.73
C GLU A 180 -0.05 -21.57 10.78
N MET A 181 -1.04 -21.74 11.65
CA MET A 181 -2.07 -20.72 11.88
C MET A 181 -1.45 -19.42 12.37
N LYS A 182 -0.49 -19.47 13.31
CA LYS A 182 0.23 -18.27 13.79
C LYS A 182 0.99 -17.60 12.65
N GLU A 183 1.69 -18.33 11.80
CA GLU A 183 2.40 -17.81 10.65
C GLU A 183 1.47 -17.03 9.71
N TYR A 184 0.33 -17.63 9.36
CA TYR A 184 -0.68 -16.95 8.54
C TYR A 184 -1.24 -15.69 9.22
N ILE A 185 -1.58 -15.74 10.51
CA ILE A 185 -2.15 -14.59 11.23
C ILE A 185 -1.16 -13.41 11.24
N PHE A 186 0.12 -13.67 11.51
CA PHE A 186 1.15 -12.62 11.46
C PHE A 186 1.28 -11.99 10.07
N TRP A 187 1.20 -12.81 9.03
CA TRP A 187 1.21 -12.30 7.66
C TRP A 187 -0.06 -11.50 7.35
N ALA A 188 -1.23 -11.99 7.73
CA ALA A 188 -2.53 -11.35 7.47
C ALA A 188 -2.69 -10.00 8.19
N MET A 189 -2.04 -9.83 9.34
CA MET A 189 -2.00 -8.54 10.06
C MET A 189 -1.22 -7.45 9.32
N GLY A 190 -0.45 -7.80 8.29
CA GLY A 190 0.42 -6.88 7.56
C GLY A 190 1.64 -6.44 8.39
N SER A 191 2.82 -6.87 8.00
CA SER A 191 4.05 -6.60 8.73
C SER A 191 5.23 -6.32 7.80
N LEU A 192 6.07 -5.39 8.23
CA LEU A 192 7.36 -5.11 7.60
C LEU A 192 8.54 -5.74 8.36
N ASN A 193 8.24 -6.48 9.43
CA ASN A 193 9.28 -7.19 10.19
C ASN A 193 9.93 -8.28 9.33
N GLY A 194 11.24 -8.44 9.45
CA GLY A 194 12.02 -9.42 8.67
C GLY A 194 12.17 -9.09 7.19
N ARG A 195 11.78 -7.88 6.75
CA ARG A 195 11.99 -7.47 5.34
C ARG A 195 13.44 -7.14 5.09
N ARG A 196 14.00 -7.69 3.98
CA ARG A 196 15.41 -7.62 3.57
C ARG A 196 15.53 -6.89 2.24
N TRP A 197 16.75 -6.69 1.76
CA TRP A 197 17.03 -6.06 0.47
C TRP A 197 16.41 -6.80 -0.71
N GLU A 198 16.27 -8.12 -0.65
CA GLU A 198 15.63 -8.92 -1.69
C GLU A 198 14.15 -8.52 -1.87
N HIS A 199 13.42 -8.30 -0.77
CA HIS A 199 12.03 -7.84 -0.82
C HIS A 199 11.94 -6.41 -1.39
N PHE A 200 12.91 -5.55 -1.04
CA PHE A 200 12.96 -4.19 -1.57
C PHE A 200 13.16 -4.20 -3.09
N PHE A 201 14.18 -4.90 -3.62
CA PHE A 201 14.43 -4.95 -5.05
C PHE A 201 13.31 -5.64 -5.82
N PHE A 202 12.71 -6.69 -5.25
CA PHE A 202 11.54 -7.34 -5.82
C PHE A 202 10.36 -6.38 -6.00
N GLY A 203 10.10 -5.50 -5.04
CA GLY A 203 9.03 -4.50 -5.12
C GLY A 203 9.41 -3.24 -5.88
N LEU A 204 10.67 -2.82 -5.83
CA LEU A 204 11.14 -1.57 -6.45
C LEU A 204 10.92 -1.56 -7.96
N ILE A 205 11.30 -2.65 -8.64
CA ILE A 205 11.24 -2.73 -10.11
C ILE A 205 9.81 -2.48 -10.62
N PRO A 206 8.76 -3.21 -10.16
CA PRO A 206 7.39 -2.95 -10.62
C PRO A 206 6.88 -1.57 -10.21
N VAL A 207 7.23 -1.08 -9.01
CA VAL A 207 6.79 0.24 -8.54
C VAL A 207 7.38 1.35 -9.41
N VAL A 208 8.67 1.28 -9.74
CA VAL A 208 9.35 2.27 -10.61
C VAL A 208 8.82 2.24 -12.04
N ILE A 209 8.44 1.08 -12.56
CA ILE A 209 7.91 0.94 -13.93
C ILE A 209 6.43 1.36 -14.00
N LEU A 210 5.59 0.90 -13.07
CA LEU A 210 4.14 1.03 -13.17
C LEU A 210 3.60 2.35 -12.60
N SER A 211 4.25 2.93 -11.56
CA SER A 211 3.77 4.18 -10.96
C SER A 211 3.81 5.37 -11.93
N PRO A 212 4.86 5.58 -12.74
CA PRO A 212 4.86 6.63 -13.75
C PRO A 212 3.73 6.51 -14.77
N ILE A 213 3.34 5.28 -15.12
CA ILE A 213 2.23 5.05 -16.05
C ILE A 213 0.91 5.54 -15.41
N LEU A 214 0.67 5.30 -14.12
CA LEU A 214 -0.49 5.85 -13.42
C LEU A 214 -0.44 7.38 -13.34
N PHE A 215 0.75 7.98 -13.11
CA PHE A 215 0.89 9.44 -13.12
C PHE A 215 0.53 10.05 -14.49
N TYR A 216 0.88 9.36 -15.58
CA TYR A 216 0.55 9.77 -16.94
C TYR A 216 -0.97 9.86 -17.15
N TYR A 217 -1.75 8.91 -16.60
CA TYR A 217 -3.22 8.91 -16.71
C TYR A 217 -3.94 9.96 -15.86
N GLY A 218 -3.23 10.85 -15.17
CA GLY A 218 -3.85 11.89 -14.33
C GLY A 218 -4.77 12.85 -15.10
N LYS A 219 -4.48 13.15 -16.37
CA LYS A 219 -5.33 13.98 -17.23
C LYS A 219 -6.62 13.26 -17.62
N GLU A 220 -6.51 12.02 -18.05
CA GLU A 220 -7.63 11.17 -18.46
C GLU A 220 -8.56 10.90 -17.27
N LEU A 221 -8.01 10.70 -16.07
CA LEU A 221 -8.80 10.57 -14.84
C LEU A 221 -9.58 11.84 -14.52
N ASN A 222 -9.02 13.03 -14.74
CA ASN A 222 -9.74 14.30 -14.58
C ASN A 222 -10.92 14.40 -15.56
N ILE A 223 -10.71 14.00 -16.81
CA ILE A 223 -11.77 14.02 -17.83
C ILE A 223 -12.86 13.00 -17.50
N LEU A 224 -12.48 11.79 -17.01
CA LEU A 224 -13.45 10.78 -16.59
C LEU A 224 -14.33 11.26 -15.41
N LEU A 225 -13.82 12.15 -14.55
CA LEU A 225 -14.62 12.75 -13.47
C LEU A 225 -15.79 13.60 -14.00
N LEU A 226 -15.64 14.26 -15.17
CA LEU A 226 -16.69 15.07 -15.77
C LEU A 226 -17.91 14.24 -16.22
N GLY A 227 -17.68 13.02 -16.70
CA GLY A 227 -18.71 12.13 -17.21
C GLY A 227 -18.18 11.17 -18.27
N GLU A 228 -18.92 10.07 -18.53
CA GLU A 228 -18.51 9.12 -19.57
C GLU A 228 -18.82 9.66 -20.97
N GLU A 229 -19.91 10.42 -21.12
CA GLU A 229 -20.29 11.01 -22.41
C GLU A 229 -19.36 12.14 -22.79
N GLU A 230 -19.00 13.00 -21.84
CA GLU A 230 -18.02 14.06 -22.03
C GLU A 230 -16.63 13.50 -22.34
N ALA A 231 -16.24 12.43 -21.69
CA ALA A 231 -14.96 11.78 -21.99
C ALA A 231 -14.92 11.17 -23.41
N LYS A 232 -16.05 10.61 -23.89
CA LYS A 232 -16.15 10.09 -25.26
C LYS A 232 -16.12 11.22 -26.29
N SER A 233 -16.81 12.33 -26.05
CA SER A 233 -16.82 13.49 -26.95
C SER A 233 -15.42 14.10 -27.12
N LEU A 234 -14.56 13.98 -26.08
CA LEU A 234 -13.14 14.37 -26.12
C LEU A 234 -12.22 13.28 -26.71
N GLY A 235 -12.77 12.22 -27.32
CA GLY A 235 -12.03 11.18 -27.99
C GLY A 235 -11.38 10.14 -27.07
N ILE A 236 -11.75 10.07 -25.79
CA ILE A 236 -11.17 9.12 -24.84
C ILE A 236 -11.80 7.73 -25.03
N ASN A 237 -10.99 6.74 -25.28
CA ASN A 237 -11.42 5.34 -25.23
C ASN A 237 -11.48 4.83 -23.78
N ILE A 238 -12.62 5.07 -23.14
CA ILE A 238 -12.85 4.78 -21.71
C ILE A 238 -12.58 3.30 -21.41
N LYS A 239 -13.06 2.37 -22.24
CA LYS A 239 -12.86 0.92 -22.06
C LYS A 239 -11.38 0.55 -21.98
N LYS A 240 -10.58 1.06 -22.93
CA LYS A 240 -9.15 0.75 -23.00
C LYS A 240 -8.38 1.35 -21.83
N ILE A 241 -8.70 2.59 -21.44
CA ILE A 241 -8.02 3.30 -20.35
C ILE A 241 -8.39 2.66 -19.00
N ARG A 242 -9.69 2.43 -18.75
CA ARG A 242 -10.17 1.78 -17.51
C ARG A 242 -9.54 0.39 -17.31
N GLY A 243 -9.52 -0.44 -18.36
CA GLY A 243 -8.90 -1.77 -18.29
C GLY A 243 -7.40 -1.71 -17.97
N LYS A 244 -6.64 -0.82 -18.64
CA LYS A 244 -5.21 -0.66 -18.35
C LYS A 244 -4.94 -0.19 -16.93
N ILE A 245 -5.69 0.81 -16.46
CA ILE A 245 -5.55 1.35 -15.10
C ILE A 245 -5.84 0.26 -14.06
N LEU A 246 -6.92 -0.51 -14.22
CA LEU A 246 -7.28 -1.59 -13.30
C LEU A 246 -6.21 -2.69 -13.24
N ILE A 247 -5.63 -3.07 -14.38
CA ILE A 247 -4.53 -4.04 -14.42
C ILE A 247 -3.30 -3.51 -13.66
N ILE A 248 -2.93 -2.25 -13.86
CA ILE A 248 -1.78 -1.64 -13.18
C ILE A 248 -2.02 -1.55 -11.67
N ILE A 249 -3.23 -1.15 -11.26
CA ILE A 249 -3.62 -1.13 -9.83
C ILE A 249 -3.52 -2.54 -9.25
N ALA A 250 -4.05 -3.56 -9.96
CA ALA A 250 -4.00 -4.94 -9.50
C ALA A 250 -2.55 -5.42 -9.30
N LEU A 251 -1.68 -5.17 -10.27
CA LEU A 251 -0.26 -5.53 -10.19
C LEU A 251 0.46 -4.83 -9.03
N LEU A 252 0.34 -3.50 -8.92
CA LEU A 252 1.00 -2.73 -7.86
C LEU A 252 0.50 -3.11 -6.48
N THR A 253 -0.82 -3.30 -6.32
CA THR A 253 -1.40 -3.70 -5.03
C THR A 253 -1.02 -5.15 -4.69
N ALA A 254 -1.06 -6.08 -5.64
CA ALA A 254 -0.65 -7.46 -5.42
C ALA A 254 0.82 -7.55 -4.97
N ILE A 255 1.73 -6.82 -5.63
CA ILE A 255 3.15 -6.77 -5.24
C ILE A 255 3.32 -6.16 -3.85
N SER A 256 2.59 -5.09 -3.54
CA SER A 256 2.62 -4.47 -2.21
C SER A 256 2.20 -5.48 -1.14
N VAL A 257 1.08 -6.19 -1.35
CA VAL A 257 0.58 -7.21 -0.40
C VAL A 257 1.51 -8.41 -0.30
N CYS A 258 2.13 -8.85 -1.41
CA CYS A 258 3.16 -9.90 -1.40
C CYS A 258 4.29 -9.58 -0.43
N ILE A 259 4.77 -8.34 -0.45
CA ILE A 259 5.96 -7.95 0.32
C ILE A 259 5.60 -7.58 1.76
N SER A 260 4.41 -7.03 2.01
CA SER A 260 4.08 -6.46 3.31
C SER A 260 2.95 -7.17 4.05
N GLY A 261 2.30 -8.16 3.42
CA GLY A 261 1.02 -8.68 3.90
C GLY A 261 -0.11 -7.65 3.69
N ASN A 262 -1.25 -7.88 4.32
CA ASN A 262 -2.45 -7.07 4.10
C ASN A 262 -2.41 -5.77 4.95
N ILE A 263 -1.90 -4.68 4.37
CA ILE A 263 -1.91 -3.35 4.99
C ILE A 263 -3.12 -2.56 4.48
N THR A 264 -3.98 -2.14 5.39
CA THR A 264 -5.23 -1.44 5.10
C THR A 264 -5.13 0.07 5.38
N PHE A 265 -6.13 0.84 4.93
CA PHE A 265 -6.32 2.27 5.16
C PHE A 265 -5.35 3.22 4.46
N VAL A 266 -4.17 2.82 4.05
CA VAL A 266 -3.19 3.70 3.36
C VAL A 266 -3.80 4.28 2.08
N GLY A 267 -4.33 3.41 1.22
CA GLY A 267 -4.98 3.80 -0.04
C GLY A 267 -6.30 4.54 0.11
N LEU A 268 -6.93 4.43 1.28
CA LEU A 268 -8.22 5.08 1.55
C LEU A 268 -8.02 6.49 2.11
N ILE A 269 -7.18 6.65 3.13
CA ILE A 269 -7.09 7.86 3.94
C ILE A 269 -6.20 8.90 3.30
N VAL A 270 -5.02 8.49 2.84
CA VAL A 270 -4.01 9.42 2.31
C VAL A 270 -4.56 10.25 1.14
N PRO A 271 -5.15 9.65 0.09
CA PRO A 271 -5.72 10.43 -1.00
C PRO A 271 -6.88 11.33 -0.56
N HIS A 272 -7.70 10.86 0.38
CA HIS A 272 -8.82 11.63 0.89
C HIS A 272 -8.37 12.92 1.61
N ILE A 273 -7.35 12.81 2.47
CA ILE A 273 -6.76 13.98 3.16
C ILE A 273 -6.18 14.95 2.12
N LEU A 274 -5.43 14.42 1.15
CA LEU A 274 -4.79 15.24 0.13
C LEU A 274 -5.80 15.98 -0.76
N ARG A 275 -6.93 15.36 -1.13
CA ARG A 275 -7.99 16.08 -1.86
C ARG A 275 -8.49 17.32 -1.13
N LYS A 276 -8.58 17.27 0.19
CA LYS A 276 -8.96 18.44 0.99
C LYS A 276 -7.89 19.52 1.05
N LEU A 277 -6.61 19.13 0.97
CA LEU A 277 -5.48 20.06 1.10
C LEU A 277 -5.09 20.70 -0.23
N ILE A 278 -5.03 19.93 -1.31
CA ILE A 278 -4.50 20.36 -2.61
C ILE A 278 -5.51 20.31 -3.76
N GLY A 279 -6.75 19.88 -3.48
CA GLY A 279 -7.81 19.75 -4.47
C GLY A 279 -7.83 18.40 -5.20
N SER A 280 -8.75 18.26 -6.17
CA SER A 280 -9.05 17.00 -6.85
C SER A 280 -8.34 16.84 -8.21
N ASP A 281 -7.38 17.72 -8.57
CA ASP A 281 -6.63 17.57 -9.82
C ASP A 281 -5.70 16.34 -9.75
N ASN A 282 -6.08 15.26 -10.43
CA ASN A 282 -5.35 14.00 -10.42
C ASN A 282 -3.89 14.11 -10.90
N ARG A 283 -3.55 15.10 -11.75
CA ARG A 283 -2.15 15.31 -12.20
C ARG A 283 -1.20 15.65 -11.05
N LYS A 284 -1.71 16.34 -10.01
CA LYS A 284 -0.98 16.67 -8.79
C LYS A 284 -1.24 15.63 -7.70
N LEU A 285 -2.50 15.25 -7.55
CA LEU A 285 -2.97 14.39 -6.48
C LEU A 285 -2.30 13.00 -6.49
N LEU A 286 -2.11 12.39 -7.66
CA LEU A 286 -1.47 11.07 -7.78
C LEU A 286 -0.01 11.09 -7.27
N LYS A 287 0.77 12.09 -7.68
CA LYS A 287 2.18 12.25 -7.24
C LYS A 287 2.28 12.54 -5.75
N SER A 288 1.42 13.45 -5.25
CA SER A 288 1.36 13.77 -3.83
C SER A 288 0.88 12.57 -3.00
N SER A 289 -0.05 11.75 -3.53
CA SER A 289 -0.52 10.55 -2.85
C SER A 289 0.59 9.50 -2.69
N PHE A 290 1.42 9.32 -3.71
CA PHE A 290 2.57 8.43 -3.61
C PHE A 290 3.53 8.88 -2.49
N LEU A 291 3.94 10.15 -2.48
CA LEU A 291 4.86 10.68 -1.46
C LEU A 291 4.24 10.66 -0.06
N ALA A 292 2.99 11.08 0.08
CA ALA A 292 2.33 11.09 1.38
C ALA A 292 2.05 9.66 1.91
N GLY A 293 1.75 8.71 1.02
CA GLY A 293 1.62 7.30 1.37
C GLY A 293 2.93 6.70 1.85
N ALA A 294 4.05 7.04 1.19
CA ALA A 294 5.38 6.69 1.64
C ALA A 294 5.67 7.25 3.04
N CYS A 295 5.37 8.55 3.27
CA CYS A 295 5.50 9.17 4.60
C CYS A 295 4.64 8.45 5.65
N PHE A 296 3.37 8.21 5.35
CA PHE A 296 2.41 7.62 6.28
C PHE A 296 2.81 6.22 6.69
N LEU A 297 3.17 5.34 5.74
CA LEU A 297 3.53 3.96 6.08
C LEU A 297 4.89 3.88 6.77
N THR A 298 5.88 4.68 6.36
CA THR A 298 7.20 4.72 7.03
C THR A 298 7.07 5.23 8.46
N PHE A 299 6.23 6.23 8.70
CA PHE A 299 5.93 6.72 10.06
C PHE A 299 5.17 5.69 10.88
N SER A 300 4.18 5.01 10.30
CA SER A 300 3.45 3.92 10.96
C SER A 300 4.37 2.75 11.34
N ASP A 301 5.33 2.41 10.46
CA ASP A 301 6.35 1.39 10.76
C ASP A 301 7.28 1.82 11.90
N LEU A 302 7.66 3.08 11.95
CA LEU A 302 8.42 3.61 13.09
C LEU A 302 7.65 3.46 14.40
N LEU A 303 6.38 3.86 14.42
CA LEU A 303 5.51 3.69 15.59
C LEU A 303 5.39 2.22 16.00
N SER A 304 5.25 1.32 15.04
CA SER A 304 5.13 -0.12 15.28
C SER A 304 6.33 -0.71 16.03
N ARG A 305 7.52 -0.10 15.86
CA ARG A 305 8.79 -0.53 16.49
C ARG A 305 9.07 0.10 17.84
N ILE A 306 8.46 1.25 18.17
CA ILE A 306 8.79 2.00 19.39
C ILE A 306 7.70 1.94 20.46
N VAL A 307 6.42 1.79 20.10
CA VAL A 307 5.29 1.90 21.03
C VAL A 307 5.32 0.83 22.12
N LEU A 308 5.63 -0.43 21.79
CA LEU A 308 5.73 -1.54 22.73
C LEU A 308 7.15 -2.15 22.82
N ALA A 309 8.20 -1.36 22.50
CA ALA A 309 9.57 -1.86 22.55
C ALA A 309 9.89 -2.55 23.90
N PRO A 310 10.58 -3.73 23.90
CA PRO A 310 11.25 -4.35 22.75
C PRO A 310 10.36 -5.20 21.85
N LYS A 311 9.08 -5.42 22.19
CA LYS A 311 8.13 -6.13 21.31
C LYS A 311 7.68 -5.21 20.18
N GLU A 312 7.53 -5.76 18.99
CA GLU A 312 7.06 -5.01 17.83
C GLU A 312 5.59 -5.34 17.54
N ILE A 313 4.83 -4.33 17.13
CA ILE A 313 3.46 -4.47 16.68
C ILE A 313 3.47 -4.58 15.14
N SER A 314 2.55 -5.35 14.54
CA SER A 314 2.37 -5.33 13.08
C SER A 314 1.96 -3.95 12.61
N VAL A 315 2.62 -3.44 11.54
CA VAL A 315 2.36 -2.10 11.01
C VAL A 315 0.90 -1.92 10.54
N GLY A 316 0.27 -3.00 10.05
CA GLY A 316 -1.13 -2.98 9.65
C GLY A 316 -2.09 -2.68 10.82
N ILE A 317 -1.73 -3.07 12.05
CA ILE A 317 -2.48 -2.69 13.25
C ILE A 317 -2.38 -1.17 13.49
N ILE A 318 -1.19 -0.59 13.35
CA ILE A 318 -0.99 0.86 13.51
C ILE A 318 -1.76 1.64 12.45
N THR A 319 -1.69 1.21 11.18
CA THR A 319 -2.45 1.87 10.11
C THR A 319 -3.96 1.78 10.32
N ALA A 320 -4.46 0.65 10.84
CA ALA A 320 -5.87 0.48 11.19
C ALA A 320 -6.27 1.35 12.39
N PHE A 321 -5.42 1.44 13.42
CA PHE A 321 -5.67 2.28 14.60
C PHE A 321 -5.76 3.78 14.26
N ILE A 322 -4.96 4.24 13.32
CA ILE A 322 -5.03 5.63 12.83
C ILE A 322 -6.22 5.78 11.86
N GLY A 323 -6.43 4.78 11.03
CA GLY A 323 -7.33 4.83 9.89
C GLY A 323 -8.80 4.72 10.25
N ALA A 324 -9.16 3.74 11.05
CA ALA A 324 -10.56 3.48 11.37
C ALA A 324 -11.22 4.64 12.13
N PRO A 325 -10.62 5.26 13.17
CA PRO A 325 -11.21 6.42 13.83
C PRO A 325 -11.36 7.63 12.90
N TYR A 326 -10.36 7.88 12.04
CA TYR A 326 -10.47 8.96 11.05
C TYR A 326 -11.64 8.71 10.08
N PHE A 327 -11.84 7.48 9.65
CA PHE A 327 -12.91 7.13 8.74
C PHE A 327 -14.29 7.26 9.39
N ILE A 328 -14.42 6.83 10.65
CA ILE A 328 -15.64 7.02 11.46
C ILE A 328 -15.96 8.52 11.62
N TYR A 329 -14.95 9.31 11.97
CA TYR A 329 -15.10 10.78 12.05
C TYR A 329 -15.62 11.37 10.72
N LEU A 330 -15.07 10.90 9.61
CA LEU A 330 -15.48 11.35 8.28
C LEU A 330 -16.96 11.06 8.00
N ILE A 331 -17.43 9.84 8.29
CA ILE A 331 -18.84 9.44 8.11
C ILE A 331 -19.76 10.32 8.95
N ILE A 332 -19.42 10.56 10.22
CA ILE A 332 -20.21 11.40 11.13
C ILE A 332 -20.26 12.84 10.60
N LYS A 333 -19.15 13.37 10.11
CA LYS A 333 -19.08 14.72 9.55
C LYS A 333 -19.95 14.88 8.32
N ILE A 334 -19.90 13.93 7.38
CA ILE A 334 -20.72 13.92 6.15
C ILE A 334 -22.21 13.90 6.51
N ARG A 335 -22.58 13.07 7.48
CA ARG A 335 -23.96 13.00 7.98
C ARG A 335 -24.44 14.34 8.56
N LYS A 336 -23.61 15.02 9.37
CA LYS A 336 -23.95 16.33 9.98
C LYS A 336 -24.10 17.45 8.95
N GLU A 337 -23.30 17.43 7.88
CA GLU A 337 -23.33 18.46 6.84
C GLU A 337 -24.47 18.26 5.83
N GLY A 338 -25.30 17.22 5.96
CA GLY A 338 -26.40 16.89 5.04
C GLY A 338 -25.96 16.64 3.59
N LYS A 339 -24.65 16.49 3.38
CA LYS A 339 -24.06 16.28 2.05
C LYS A 339 -24.17 14.81 1.70
N ILE A 340 -24.87 14.51 0.61
CA ILE A 340 -24.83 13.20 0.00
C ILE A 340 -23.37 12.96 -0.42
N LEU A 341 -22.81 11.78 -0.08
CA LEU A 341 -21.41 11.37 -0.34
C LEU A 341 -20.89 11.70 -1.76
N TRP A 342 -21.77 11.79 -2.73
CA TRP A 342 -21.52 12.08 -4.14
C TRP A 342 -21.24 13.56 -4.47
N LYS A 343 -21.49 14.50 -3.54
CA LYS A 343 -21.24 15.95 -3.76
C LYS A 343 -19.87 16.44 -3.23
N ILE A 344 -19.05 15.54 -2.71
CA ILE A 344 -17.76 15.89 -2.11
C ILE A 344 -16.58 15.66 -3.10
N LEU A 345 -16.86 15.11 -4.24
CA LEU A 345 -15.97 15.03 -5.41
C LEU A 345 -16.13 16.29 -6.28
#